data_32c1c1ab501eb4a7bf05f64f083310cf
#
_entry.id   32c1c1ab501eb4a7bf05f64f083310cf
#
_cell.length_a   1.000
_cell.length_b   1.000
_cell.length_c   1.000
_cell.angle_alpha   90.00
_cell.angle_beta   90.00
_cell.angle_gamma   90.00
#
_symmetry.space_group_name_H-M   'P 1'
#
loop_
_entity.id
_entity.type
_entity.pdbx_description
1 polymer ?
#
loop_
_entity_poly.entity_id
_entity_poly.type
_entity_poly.pdbx_seq_one_letter_code
_entity_poly.pdbx_strand_id
1 'polypeptide(L)'
;MLERSQKYDRRLMRKCMAGPNALYLTDELTESMHLEPGMLVLDLGCGRGLSSVFLAKEYGVRVYAVDKNEYASETCNMLKDQGLENEVYPIQADAASLPMPRGTFDALVCVNAYHNFGMEAGFFEEKLRPLLREGAEVGMVLLGRDEGCVKEGDDNENPVFWTASEWKRWFESEGLAVETCEQLKCTERAWKEWMTIYSPSVTEEELEKVKFNPELALIKITGRV
;
A
#
# COMPACT_ATOMS: atom_id res chain seq x y z
N MET A 1 16.13 3.48 3.96
CA MET A 1 16.24 2.85 5.31
C MET A 1 14.95 3.13 6.08
N LEU A 2 14.35 2.15 6.73
CA LEU A 2 13.04 2.25 7.40
C LEU A 2 13.07 3.04 8.73
N GLU A 3 13.77 4.18 8.79
CA GLU A 3 13.97 4.92 10.04
C GLU A 3 12.69 5.59 10.55
N ARG A 4 11.84 6.06 9.63
CA ARG A 4 10.58 6.73 9.97
C ARG A 4 9.56 5.79 10.57
N SER A 5 9.43 4.57 9.99
CA SER A 5 8.46 3.57 10.43
C SER A 5 8.81 2.90 11.77
N GLN A 6 10.08 2.88 12.18
CA GLN A 6 10.52 2.22 13.42
C GLN A 6 10.07 2.93 14.71
N LYS A 7 9.71 4.21 14.65
CA LYS A 7 9.29 5.00 15.81
C LYS A 7 7.84 4.78 16.24
N TYR A 8 7.07 4.04 15.44
CA TYR A 8 5.65 3.80 15.73
C TYR A 8 5.44 2.76 16.83
N ASP A 9 4.43 2.99 17.67
CA ASP A 9 4.11 2.10 18.80
C ASP A 9 3.67 0.71 18.32
N ARG A 10 4.24 -0.31 18.91
CA ARG A 10 3.84 -1.72 18.66
C ARG A 10 2.38 -2.01 18.98
N ARG A 11 1.75 -1.27 19.89
CA ARG A 11 0.31 -1.41 20.18
C ARG A 11 -0.55 -0.97 18.99
N LEU A 12 -0.17 0.14 18.35
CA LEU A 12 -0.82 0.61 17.13
C LEU A 12 -0.71 -0.44 16.03
N MET A 13 0.49 -0.99 15.82
CA MET A 13 0.72 -2.04 14.83
C MET A 13 -0.15 -3.29 15.10
N ARG A 14 -0.16 -3.80 16.32
CA ARG A 14 -0.99 -4.95 16.70
C ARG A 14 -2.49 -4.73 16.47
N LYS A 15 -2.97 -3.52 16.74
CA LYS A 15 -4.39 -3.17 16.58
C LYS A 15 -4.79 -3.05 15.11
N CYS A 16 -3.91 -2.58 14.25
CA CYS A 16 -4.25 -2.13 12.90
C CYS A 16 -3.65 -2.98 11.77
N MET A 17 -2.67 -3.83 12.04
CA MET A 17 -2.01 -4.64 11.01
C MET A 17 -2.90 -5.82 10.60
N ALA A 18 -3.08 -6.02 9.28
CA ALA A 18 -3.88 -7.09 8.69
C ALA A 18 -3.11 -7.91 7.64
N GLY A 19 -1.78 -7.83 7.66
CA GLY A 19 -0.86 -8.46 6.71
C GLY A 19 0.56 -7.96 6.97
N PRO A 20 1.47 -8.02 6.00
CA PRO A 20 2.83 -7.52 6.15
C PRO A 20 2.80 -6.06 6.62
N ASN A 21 3.81 -5.66 7.40
CA ASN A 21 3.81 -4.38 8.10
C ASN A 21 3.66 -3.18 7.14
N ALA A 22 2.45 -2.62 7.08
CA ALA A 22 2.10 -1.52 6.19
C ALA A 22 2.94 -0.26 6.45
N LEU A 23 3.43 -0.02 7.68
CA LEU A 23 4.33 1.11 7.96
C LEU A 23 5.66 0.96 7.22
N TYR A 24 6.26 -0.24 7.22
CA TYR A 24 7.50 -0.50 6.51
C TYR A 24 7.31 -0.38 4.99
N LEU A 25 6.20 -0.91 4.50
CA LEU A 25 5.86 -0.84 3.08
C LEU A 25 5.65 0.60 2.62
N THR A 26 4.90 1.39 3.39
CA THR A 26 4.64 2.80 3.07
C THR A 26 5.91 3.63 3.17
N ASP A 27 6.78 3.37 4.17
CA ASP A 27 8.06 4.06 4.36
C ASP A 27 8.97 3.90 3.13
N GLU A 28 9.15 2.66 2.65
CA GLU A 28 9.99 2.40 1.47
C GLU A 28 9.33 2.83 0.15
N LEU A 29 8.00 2.70 0.02
CA LEU A 29 7.27 3.18 -1.15
C LEU A 29 7.46 4.68 -1.34
N THR A 30 7.26 5.44 -0.28
CA THR A 30 7.26 6.91 -0.32
C THR A 30 8.65 7.53 -0.43
N GLU A 31 9.73 6.75 -0.32
CA GLU A 31 11.08 7.20 -0.70
C GLU A 31 11.18 7.59 -2.19
N SER A 32 10.31 7.03 -3.03
CA SER A 32 10.24 7.28 -4.48
C SER A 32 9.09 8.21 -4.88
N MET A 33 8.45 8.89 -3.93
CA MET A 33 7.33 9.81 -4.16
C MET A 33 7.66 11.21 -3.65
N HIS A 34 7.07 12.24 -4.28
CA HIS A 34 7.24 13.64 -3.89
C HIS A 34 5.96 14.13 -3.19
N LEU A 35 5.76 13.70 -1.96
CA LEU A 35 4.62 14.11 -1.15
C LEU A 35 4.97 15.39 -0.36
N GLU A 36 4.16 16.42 -0.51
CA GLU A 36 4.35 17.72 0.15
C GLU A 36 3.22 18.03 1.15
N PRO A 37 3.52 18.78 2.22
CA PRO A 37 2.50 19.17 3.19
C PRO A 37 1.29 19.86 2.54
N GLY A 38 0.09 19.44 2.94
CA GLY A 38 -1.17 19.98 2.43
C GLY A 38 -1.73 19.30 1.18
N MET A 39 -0.97 18.44 0.49
CA MET A 39 -1.50 17.61 -0.59
C MET A 39 -2.68 16.76 -0.12
N LEU A 40 -3.63 16.49 -1.02
CA LEU A 40 -4.73 15.55 -0.82
C LEU A 40 -4.33 14.19 -1.36
N VAL A 41 -4.23 13.20 -0.48
CA VAL A 41 -3.85 11.83 -0.83
C VAL A 41 -5.05 10.90 -0.66
N LEU A 42 -5.32 10.09 -1.69
CA LEU A 42 -6.24 8.96 -1.62
C LEU A 42 -5.45 7.71 -1.19
N ASP A 43 -5.69 7.22 0.04
CA ASP A 43 -5.14 5.96 0.53
C ASP A 43 -6.21 4.87 0.35
N LEU A 44 -6.06 4.05 -0.69
CA LEU A 44 -7.07 3.12 -1.17
C LEU A 44 -6.79 1.69 -0.71
N GLY A 45 -7.76 1.09 -0.01
CA GLY A 45 -7.58 -0.18 0.69
C GLY A 45 -6.71 0.00 1.93
N CYS A 46 -6.93 1.11 2.67
CA CYS A 46 -6.11 1.50 3.82
C CYS A 46 -6.23 0.55 5.02
N GLY A 47 -7.15 -0.42 4.99
CA GLY A 47 -7.48 -1.25 6.14
C GLY A 47 -7.82 -0.38 7.34
N ARG A 48 -7.19 -0.65 8.48
CA ARG A 48 -7.38 0.14 9.71
C ARG A 48 -6.51 1.39 9.78
N GLY A 49 -5.96 1.86 8.64
CA GLY A 49 -5.36 3.17 8.49
C GLY A 49 -3.90 3.32 8.90
N LEU A 50 -3.09 2.24 8.96
CA LEU A 50 -1.65 2.36 9.28
C LEU A 50 -0.88 3.18 8.25
N SER A 51 -1.11 2.95 6.96
CA SER A 51 -0.56 3.74 5.86
C SER A 51 -0.98 5.21 5.95
N SER A 52 -2.26 5.45 6.22
CA SER A 52 -2.82 6.80 6.39
C SER A 52 -2.17 7.56 7.54
N VAL A 53 -1.98 6.91 8.69
CA VAL A 53 -1.27 7.49 9.85
C VAL A 53 0.16 7.86 9.48
N PHE A 54 0.86 7.00 8.76
CA PHE A 54 2.23 7.26 8.31
C PHE A 54 2.27 8.45 7.36
N LEU A 55 1.44 8.47 6.33
CA LEU A 55 1.38 9.55 5.34
C LEU A 55 1.12 10.91 6.00
N ALA A 56 0.12 10.99 6.87
CA ALA A 56 -0.21 12.23 7.55
C ALA A 56 0.92 12.72 8.47
N LYS A 57 1.51 11.83 9.28
CA LYS A 57 2.56 12.21 10.25
C LYS A 57 3.89 12.56 9.60
N GLU A 58 4.30 11.81 8.57
CA GLU A 58 5.63 11.98 7.98
C GLU A 58 5.68 13.06 6.91
N TYR A 59 4.55 13.30 6.23
CA TYR A 59 4.50 14.24 5.10
C TYR A 59 3.59 15.45 5.33
N GLY A 60 2.78 15.46 6.39
CA GLY A 60 1.82 16.55 6.63
C GLY A 60 0.73 16.64 5.56
N VAL A 61 0.45 15.55 4.88
CA VAL A 61 -0.61 15.46 3.87
C VAL A 61 -1.98 15.23 4.52
N ARG A 62 -3.05 15.60 3.81
CA ARG A 62 -4.41 15.22 4.18
C ARG A 62 -4.80 13.95 3.47
N VAL A 63 -5.27 12.94 4.20
CA VAL A 63 -5.51 11.60 3.68
C VAL A 63 -6.99 11.26 3.70
N TYR A 64 -7.52 10.86 2.55
CA TYR A 64 -8.81 10.20 2.43
C TYR A 64 -8.55 8.69 2.49
N ALA A 65 -8.79 8.11 3.66
CA ALA A 65 -8.50 6.73 3.99
C ALA A 65 -9.71 5.85 3.65
N VAL A 66 -9.65 5.18 2.51
CA VAL A 66 -10.79 4.42 1.97
C VAL A 66 -10.56 2.92 2.14
N ASP A 67 -11.54 2.26 2.75
CA ASP A 67 -11.61 0.79 2.78
C ASP A 67 -13.08 0.33 2.68
N LYS A 68 -13.31 -0.81 2.04
CA LYS A 68 -14.66 -1.38 1.87
C LYS A 68 -15.12 -2.13 3.10
N ASN A 69 -14.22 -2.82 3.78
CA ASN A 69 -14.51 -3.79 4.81
C ASN A 69 -14.36 -3.23 6.23
N GLU A 70 -13.53 -2.22 6.40
CA GLU A 70 -13.28 -1.61 7.70
C GLU A 70 -14.29 -0.50 7.99
N TYR A 71 -14.82 -0.49 9.22
CA TYR A 71 -15.77 0.55 9.63
C TYR A 71 -15.06 1.87 9.88
N ALA A 72 -15.47 2.91 9.17
CA ALA A 72 -14.92 4.26 9.31
C ALA A 72 -14.93 4.75 10.78
N SER A 73 -15.95 4.38 11.56
CA SER A 73 -16.05 4.72 12.98
C SER A 73 -14.94 4.13 13.86
N GLU A 74 -14.49 2.91 13.57
CA GLU A 74 -13.39 2.27 14.31
C GLU A 74 -12.05 2.95 13.96
N THR A 75 -11.85 3.25 12.69
CA THR A 75 -10.68 4.01 12.21
C THR A 75 -10.67 5.42 12.79
N CYS A 76 -11.82 6.12 12.85
CA CYS A 76 -11.94 7.43 13.51
C CYS A 76 -11.46 7.42 14.96
N ASN A 77 -11.83 6.40 15.75
CA ASN A 77 -11.40 6.30 17.12
C ASN A 77 -9.88 6.12 17.25
N MET A 78 -9.30 5.28 16.39
CA MET A 78 -7.84 5.10 16.33
C MET A 78 -7.13 6.39 15.94
N LEU A 79 -7.65 7.14 14.98
CA LEU A 79 -7.09 8.42 14.52
C LEU A 79 -7.10 9.49 15.60
N LYS A 80 -8.17 9.56 16.42
CA LYS A 80 -8.23 10.44 17.60
C LYS A 80 -7.14 10.10 18.62
N ASP A 81 -6.92 8.80 18.88
CA ASP A 81 -5.82 8.36 19.75
C ASP A 81 -4.44 8.77 19.20
N GLN A 82 -4.34 9.02 17.90
CA GLN A 82 -3.11 9.47 17.22
C GLN A 82 -3.04 10.99 17.03
N GLY A 83 -4.11 11.75 17.36
CA GLY A 83 -4.24 13.20 17.14
C GLY A 83 -4.29 13.57 15.66
N LEU A 84 -4.95 12.77 14.83
CA LEU A 84 -5.01 12.89 13.37
C LEU A 84 -6.44 13.03 12.84
N GLU A 85 -7.40 13.37 13.68
CA GLU A 85 -8.82 13.50 13.32
C GLU A 85 -9.11 14.63 12.32
N ASN A 86 -8.18 15.56 12.15
CA ASN A 86 -8.31 16.69 11.21
C ASN A 86 -7.50 16.49 9.91
N GLU A 87 -6.61 15.51 9.87
CA GLU A 87 -5.72 15.24 8.73
C GLU A 87 -6.12 13.98 7.96
N VAL A 88 -6.76 13.00 8.64
CA VAL A 88 -7.15 11.72 8.02
C VAL A 88 -8.65 11.52 8.11
N TYR A 89 -9.28 11.33 6.95
CA TYR A 89 -10.73 11.21 6.78
C TYR A 89 -11.08 9.77 6.38
N PRO A 90 -11.46 8.89 7.32
CA PRO A 90 -11.80 7.51 7.01
C PRO A 90 -13.18 7.43 6.32
N ILE A 91 -13.23 6.65 5.25
CA ILE A 91 -14.41 6.48 4.41
C ILE A 91 -14.61 4.99 4.13
N GLN A 92 -15.76 4.47 4.52
CA GLN A 92 -16.15 3.12 4.12
C GLN A 92 -16.82 3.16 2.76
N ALA A 93 -16.10 2.73 1.71
CA ALA A 93 -16.60 2.76 0.34
C ALA A 93 -15.93 1.69 -0.53
N ASP A 94 -16.62 1.32 -1.60
CA ASP A 94 -16.07 0.44 -2.65
C ASP A 94 -15.17 1.25 -3.60
N ALA A 95 -13.97 0.76 -3.87
CA ALA A 95 -13.01 1.36 -4.79
C ALA A 95 -13.57 1.57 -6.22
N ALA A 96 -14.50 0.71 -6.63
CA ALA A 96 -15.15 0.78 -7.94
C ALA A 96 -16.18 1.90 -8.08
N SER A 97 -16.60 2.52 -6.95
CA SER A 97 -17.69 3.52 -6.94
C SER A 97 -17.48 4.61 -5.90
N LEU A 98 -16.31 5.23 -5.90
CA LEU A 98 -15.98 6.30 -4.97
C LEU A 98 -16.79 7.56 -5.24
N PRO A 99 -17.49 8.13 -4.24
CA PRO A 99 -18.31 9.32 -4.41
C PRO A 99 -17.45 10.61 -4.34
N MET A 100 -16.38 10.64 -5.13
CA MET A 100 -15.42 11.74 -5.13
C MET A 100 -15.47 12.52 -6.45
N PRO A 101 -15.31 13.85 -6.42
CA PRO A 101 -15.21 14.63 -7.65
C PRO A 101 -13.95 14.27 -8.46
N ARG A 102 -14.03 14.48 -9.77
CA ARG A 102 -12.87 14.33 -10.65
C ARG A 102 -11.78 15.35 -10.30
N GLY A 103 -10.52 14.98 -10.50
CA GLY A 103 -9.38 15.87 -10.28
C GLY A 103 -9.23 16.35 -8.83
N THR A 104 -9.57 15.52 -7.86
CA THR A 104 -9.54 15.86 -6.44
C THR A 104 -8.16 15.66 -5.81
N PHE A 105 -7.50 14.54 -6.12
CA PHE A 105 -6.33 14.09 -5.38
C PHE A 105 -5.02 14.46 -6.08
N ASP A 106 -4.04 14.86 -5.28
CA ASP A 106 -2.67 15.13 -5.71
C ASP A 106 -1.83 13.85 -5.77
N ALA A 107 -2.23 12.81 -5.01
CA ALA A 107 -1.61 11.50 -5.07
C ALA A 107 -2.60 10.37 -4.71
N LEU A 108 -2.31 9.17 -5.22
CA LEU A 108 -2.94 7.91 -4.83
C LEU A 108 -1.89 7.00 -4.22
N VAL A 109 -2.20 6.45 -3.06
CA VAL A 109 -1.42 5.41 -2.40
C VAL A 109 -2.31 4.17 -2.22
N CYS A 110 -1.77 2.97 -2.51
CA CYS A 110 -2.47 1.71 -2.29
C CYS A 110 -1.47 0.65 -1.81
N VAL A 111 -1.53 0.29 -0.54
CA VAL A 111 -0.55 -0.59 0.08
C VAL A 111 -1.13 -1.99 0.27
N ASN A 112 -0.66 -2.95 -0.53
CA ASN A 112 -1.02 -4.36 -0.46
C ASN A 112 -2.54 -4.64 -0.54
N ALA A 113 -3.26 -3.87 -1.37
CA ALA A 113 -4.71 -3.98 -1.48
C ALA A 113 -5.24 -4.06 -2.92
N TYR A 114 -4.54 -3.50 -3.91
CA TYR A 114 -5.01 -3.36 -5.30
C TYR A 114 -5.48 -4.68 -5.93
N HIS A 115 -4.79 -5.78 -5.66
CA HIS A 115 -5.14 -7.11 -6.15
C HIS A 115 -6.53 -7.62 -5.71
N ASN A 116 -7.14 -7.00 -4.71
CA ASN A 116 -8.48 -7.37 -4.23
C ASN A 116 -9.62 -6.75 -5.04
N PHE A 117 -9.36 -5.70 -5.83
CA PHE A 117 -10.42 -4.94 -6.52
C PHE A 117 -10.02 -4.38 -7.89
N GLY A 118 -8.72 -4.23 -8.19
CA GLY A 118 -8.21 -3.50 -9.35
C GLY A 118 -7.80 -4.35 -10.55
N MET A 119 -8.14 -5.64 -10.58
CA MET A 119 -7.62 -6.58 -11.59
C MET A 119 -8.49 -6.70 -12.85
N GLU A 120 -9.60 -6.00 -12.93
CA GLU A 120 -10.35 -5.85 -14.16
C GLU A 120 -9.64 -4.85 -15.10
N ALA A 121 -9.46 -5.22 -16.36
CA ALA A 121 -8.81 -4.33 -17.35
C ALA A 121 -9.58 -3.01 -17.49
N GLY A 122 -8.86 -1.89 -17.51
CA GLY A 122 -9.42 -0.55 -17.53
C GLY A 122 -9.80 -0.02 -16.14
N PHE A 123 -9.66 -0.80 -15.07
CA PHE A 123 -10.07 -0.35 -13.73
C PHE A 123 -9.32 0.91 -13.29
N PHE A 124 -8.01 0.94 -13.44
CA PHE A 124 -7.23 2.11 -13.06
C PHE A 124 -7.60 3.32 -13.94
N GLU A 125 -7.62 3.14 -15.26
CA GLU A 125 -7.90 4.21 -16.21
C GLU A 125 -9.32 4.78 -16.07
N GLU A 126 -10.32 3.93 -15.88
CA GLU A 126 -11.73 4.35 -15.85
C GLU A 126 -12.22 4.78 -14.47
N LYS A 127 -11.71 4.18 -13.38
CA LYS A 127 -12.24 4.39 -12.02
C LYS A 127 -11.33 5.25 -11.16
N LEU A 128 -10.01 5.08 -11.23
CA LEU A 128 -9.09 5.75 -10.32
C LEU A 128 -8.46 7.01 -10.95
N ARG A 129 -7.94 6.90 -12.17
CA ARG A 129 -7.34 8.03 -12.88
C ARG A 129 -8.21 9.29 -12.92
N PRO A 130 -9.54 9.21 -13.15
CA PRO A 130 -10.39 10.39 -13.16
C PRO A 130 -10.46 11.15 -11.84
N LEU A 131 -10.14 10.51 -10.71
CA LEU A 131 -10.13 11.14 -9.39
C LEU A 131 -8.86 11.95 -9.13
N LEU A 132 -7.82 11.69 -9.91
CA LEU A 132 -6.49 12.28 -9.79
C LEU A 132 -6.39 13.55 -10.63
N ARG A 133 -5.59 14.50 -10.16
CA ARG A 133 -5.19 15.68 -10.93
C ARG A 133 -4.20 15.28 -12.01
N GLU A 134 -4.09 16.10 -13.04
CA GLU A 134 -3.01 15.96 -14.03
C GLU A 134 -1.65 16.07 -13.34
N GLY A 135 -0.76 15.12 -13.60
CA GLY A 135 0.54 15.02 -12.96
C GLY A 135 0.53 14.46 -11.53
N ALA A 136 -0.63 14.01 -11.03
CA ALA A 136 -0.73 13.39 -9.71
C ALA A 136 0.14 12.14 -9.60
N GLU A 137 0.72 11.95 -8.43
CA GLU A 137 1.57 10.80 -8.15
C GLU A 137 0.75 9.56 -7.79
N VAL A 138 1.23 8.41 -8.24
CA VAL A 138 0.66 7.11 -7.90
C VAL A 138 1.75 6.24 -7.29
N GLY A 139 1.48 5.70 -6.10
CA GLY A 139 2.36 4.77 -5.43
C GLY A 139 1.58 3.54 -4.95
N MET A 140 2.01 2.36 -5.34
CA MET A 140 1.35 1.12 -4.90
C MET A 140 2.37 0.10 -4.42
N VAL A 141 1.96 -0.70 -3.44
CA VAL A 141 2.64 -1.94 -3.06
C VAL A 141 1.72 -3.11 -3.41
N LEU A 142 2.25 -4.05 -4.17
CA LEU A 142 1.53 -5.17 -4.75
C LEU A 142 2.13 -6.48 -4.29
N LEU A 143 1.31 -7.52 -4.12
CA LEU A 143 1.82 -8.88 -3.99
C LEU A 143 2.44 -9.32 -5.31
N GLY A 144 3.48 -10.12 -5.22
CA GLY A 144 4.15 -10.64 -6.40
C GLY A 144 5.19 -11.70 -6.05
N ARG A 145 6.02 -12.05 -7.02
CA ARG A 145 7.16 -12.97 -6.87
C ARG A 145 8.45 -12.33 -7.36
N ASP A 146 9.57 -12.86 -6.87
CA ASP A 146 10.88 -12.49 -7.36
C ASP A 146 11.06 -12.94 -8.83
N GLU A 147 11.73 -12.12 -9.64
CA GLU A 147 12.01 -12.42 -11.05
C GLU A 147 12.77 -13.75 -11.22
N GLY A 148 13.63 -14.10 -10.26
CA GLY A 148 14.40 -15.36 -10.26
C GLY A 148 13.57 -16.62 -10.03
N CYS A 149 12.28 -16.48 -9.63
CA CYS A 149 11.36 -17.61 -9.45
C CYS A 149 10.63 -18.01 -10.73
N VAL A 150 10.72 -17.21 -11.80
CA VAL A 150 10.06 -17.49 -13.08
C VAL A 150 10.75 -18.66 -13.76
N LYS A 151 9.99 -19.70 -14.11
CA LYS A 151 10.46 -20.84 -14.91
C LYS A 151 10.04 -20.66 -16.36
N GLU A 152 10.82 -21.20 -17.28
CA GLU A 152 10.49 -21.22 -18.71
C GLU A 152 9.16 -21.96 -18.94
N GLY A 153 8.17 -21.29 -19.56
CA GLY A 153 6.82 -21.82 -19.77
C GLY A 153 5.85 -21.62 -18.61
N ASP A 154 6.20 -20.81 -17.63
CA ASP A 154 5.35 -20.47 -16.48
C ASP A 154 4.40 -19.32 -16.83
N ASP A 155 3.29 -19.67 -17.50
CA ASP A 155 2.19 -18.72 -17.78
C ASP A 155 1.33 -18.56 -16.54
N ASN A 156 1.73 -17.67 -15.64
CA ASN A 156 0.99 -17.44 -14.42
C ASN A 156 -0.13 -16.38 -14.65
N GLU A 157 -1.34 -16.87 -14.85
CA GLU A 157 -2.53 -16.01 -15.00
C GLU A 157 -2.96 -15.35 -13.68
N ASN A 158 -2.43 -15.80 -12.53
CA ASN A 158 -2.80 -15.24 -11.23
C ASN A 158 -1.93 -14.01 -10.90
N PRO A 159 -2.50 -12.79 -10.88
CA PRO A 159 -1.77 -11.54 -10.65
C PRO A 159 -1.02 -11.48 -9.31
N VAL A 160 -1.50 -12.22 -8.31
CA VAL A 160 -0.84 -12.28 -6.98
C VAL A 160 0.60 -12.81 -7.06
N PHE A 161 0.94 -13.49 -8.16
CA PHE A 161 2.29 -14.02 -8.42
C PHE A 161 2.98 -13.33 -9.60
N TRP A 162 2.55 -12.17 -10.01
CA TRP A 162 3.24 -11.40 -11.05
C TRP A 162 4.57 -10.83 -10.54
N THR A 163 5.54 -10.80 -11.43
CA THR A 163 6.83 -10.16 -11.20
C THR A 163 6.73 -8.64 -11.31
N ALA A 164 7.79 -7.92 -10.96
CA ALA A 164 7.85 -6.48 -11.19
C ALA A 164 7.68 -6.12 -12.67
N SER A 165 8.26 -6.91 -13.57
CA SER A 165 8.14 -6.71 -15.03
C SER A 165 6.71 -6.90 -15.53
N GLU A 166 5.96 -7.85 -14.98
CA GLU A 166 4.56 -8.11 -15.34
C GLU A 166 3.65 -7.01 -14.80
N TRP A 167 3.81 -6.60 -13.54
CA TRP A 167 3.10 -5.47 -12.95
C TRP A 167 3.36 -4.15 -13.69
N LYS A 168 4.61 -3.89 -14.09
CA LYS A 168 4.94 -2.72 -14.89
C LYS A 168 4.16 -2.69 -16.19
N ARG A 169 4.18 -3.77 -16.97
CA ARG A 169 3.43 -3.86 -18.25
C ARG A 169 1.94 -3.66 -18.05
N TRP A 170 1.37 -4.24 -16.98
CA TRP A 170 -0.04 -4.06 -16.64
C TRP A 170 -0.37 -2.57 -16.43
N PHE A 171 0.32 -1.88 -15.53
CA PHE A 171 0.01 -0.49 -15.25
C PHE A 171 0.32 0.47 -16.41
N GLU A 172 1.33 0.18 -17.21
CA GLU A 172 1.57 0.92 -18.46
C GLU A 172 0.40 0.74 -19.45
N SER A 173 -0.20 -0.46 -19.54
CA SER A 173 -1.40 -0.70 -20.35
C SER A 173 -2.65 -0.03 -19.80
N GLU A 174 -2.71 0.23 -18.50
CA GLU A 174 -3.75 1.00 -17.80
C GLU A 174 -3.50 2.52 -17.87
N GLY A 175 -2.50 2.99 -18.59
CA GLY A 175 -2.22 4.41 -18.82
C GLY A 175 -1.44 5.11 -17.72
N LEU A 176 -0.79 4.39 -16.80
CA LEU A 176 0.14 4.95 -15.82
C LEU A 176 1.52 5.15 -16.46
N ALA A 177 2.07 6.38 -16.37
CA ALA A 177 3.48 6.62 -16.72
C ALA A 177 4.37 6.09 -15.58
N VAL A 178 4.79 4.81 -15.70
CA VAL A 178 5.55 4.13 -14.64
C VAL A 178 6.98 4.67 -14.56
N GLU A 179 7.35 5.20 -13.40
CA GLU A 179 8.70 5.71 -13.11
C GLU A 179 9.59 4.66 -12.43
N THR A 180 9.04 3.93 -11.44
CA THR A 180 9.73 2.80 -10.79
C THR A 180 8.84 1.59 -10.69
N CYS A 181 9.42 0.39 -10.81
CA CYS A 181 8.74 -0.86 -10.49
C CYS A 181 9.79 -1.89 -10.06
N GLU A 182 9.84 -2.20 -8.79
CA GLU A 182 10.87 -3.07 -8.22
C GLU A 182 10.40 -3.74 -6.93
N GLN A 183 11.05 -4.83 -6.55
CA GLN A 183 10.80 -5.50 -5.28
C GLN A 183 11.25 -4.61 -4.11
N LEU A 184 10.40 -4.50 -3.08
CA LEU A 184 10.72 -3.84 -1.83
C LEU A 184 11.80 -4.63 -1.06
N LYS A 185 12.81 -3.92 -0.57
CA LYS A 185 13.88 -4.46 0.26
C LYS A 185 13.38 -4.89 1.63
N CYS A 186 12.35 -4.21 2.14
CA CYS A 186 11.75 -4.51 3.43
C CYS A 186 10.79 -5.71 3.42
N THR A 187 10.56 -6.36 2.28
CA THR A 187 9.59 -7.45 2.11
C THR A 187 9.69 -8.50 3.22
N GLU A 188 10.84 -9.12 3.39
CA GLU A 188 11.06 -10.17 4.40
C GLU A 188 10.81 -9.66 5.82
N ARG A 189 11.31 -8.46 6.12
CA ARG A 189 11.14 -7.84 7.44
C ARG A 189 9.68 -7.51 7.73
N ALA A 190 8.93 -7.03 6.73
CA ALA A 190 7.52 -6.69 6.88
C ALA A 190 6.66 -7.93 7.17
N TRP A 191 6.95 -9.05 6.51
CA TRP A 191 6.30 -10.33 6.78
C TRP A 191 6.68 -10.91 8.15
N LYS A 192 7.95 -10.87 8.53
CA LYS A 192 8.43 -11.35 9.85
C LYS A 192 7.79 -10.57 11.00
N GLU A 193 7.69 -9.24 10.89
CA GLU A 193 7.02 -8.43 11.92
C GLU A 193 5.55 -8.82 12.07
N TRP A 194 4.83 -9.06 10.98
CA TRP A 194 3.46 -9.55 11.03
C TRP A 194 3.35 -10.91 11.71
N MET A 195 4.23 -11.85 11.36
CA MET A 195 4.28 -13.18 12.00
C MET A 195 4.52 -13.08 13.51
N THR A 196 5.40 -12.20 13.96
CA THR A 196 5.69 -11.95 15.38
C THR A 196 4.45 -11.46 16.16
N ILE A 197 3.58 -10.69 15.50
CA ILE A 197 2.36 -10.14 16.11
C ILE A 197 1.26 -11.19 16.19
N TYR A 198 1.06 -11.98 15.13
CA TYR A 198 -0.03 -12.95 15.04
C TYR A 198 0.30 -14.34 15.56
N SER A 199 1.59 -14.65 15.75
CA SER A 199 2.06 -15.91 16.32
C SER A 199 3.01 -15.65 17.47
N PRO A 200 2.51 -15.14 18.62
CA PRO A 200 3.35 -14.72 19.74
C PRO A 200 4.14 -15.85 20.41
N SER A 201 3.86 -17.11 20.06
CA SER A 201 4.64 -18.28 20.46
C SER A 201 5.91 -18.50 19.65
N VAL A 202 6.06 -17.81 18.51
CA VAL A 202 7.25 -17.91 17.66
C VAL A 202 8.28 -16.89 18.13
N THR A 203 9.45 -17.36 18.49
CA THR A 203 10.56 -16.52 18.95
C THR A 203 11.25 -15.82 17.78
N GLU A 204 11.93 -14.69 18.05
CA GLU A 204 12.73 -13.99 17.02
C GLU A 204 13.80 -14.92 16.43
N GLU A 205 14.42 -15.78 17.26
CA GLU A 205 15.42 -16.77 16.81
C GLU A 205 14.84 -17.81 15.85
N GLU A 206 13.59 -18.24 16.06
CA GLU A 206 12.89 -19.15 15.14
C GLU A 206 12.53 -18.44 13.83
N LEU A 207 12.12 -17.16 13.89
CA LEU A 207 11.83 -16.36 12.71
C LEU A 207 13.08 -16.06 11.86
N GLU A 208 14.23 -15.88 12.48
CA GLU A 208 15.50 -15.71 11.75
C GLU A 208 15.89 -16.96 10.95
N LYS A 209 15.49 -18.14 11.42
CA LYS A 209 15.74 -19.43 10.73
C LYS A 209 14.73 -19.71 9.61
N VAL A 210 13.59 -19.01 9.57
CA VAL A 210 12.61 -19.13 8.49
C VAL A 210 13.19 -18.51 7.23
N LYS A 211 13.45 -19.34 6.23
CA LYS A 211 13.80 -18.84 4.89
C LYS A 211 12.57 -18.16 4.29
N PHE A 212 12.76 -16.93 3.88
CA PHE A 212 11.71 -16.19 3.20
C PHE A 212 11.35 -16.88 1.87
N ASN A 213 10.04 -17.03 1.61
CA ASN A 213 9.59 -17.57 0.33
C ASN A 213 9.61 -16.44 -0.73
N PRO A 214 10.47 -16.52 -1.76
CA PRO A 214 10.56 -15.48 -2.80
C PRO A 214 9.28 -15.37 -3.67
N GLU A 215 8.36 -16.34 -3.56
CA GLU A 215 7.02 -16.23 -4.16
C GLU A 215 6.07 -15.31 -3.39
N LEU A 216 6.48 -14.78 -2.23
CA LEU A 216 5.74 -13.80 -1.44
C LEU A 216 6.40 -12.41 -1.50
N ALA A 217 7.01 -12.06 -2.62
CA ALA A 217 7.60 -10.76 -2.84
C ALA A 217 6.55 -9.64 -2.76
N LEU A 218 6.98 -8.45 -2.35
CA LEU A 218 6.20 -7.23 -2.39
C LEU A 218 6.85 -6.27 -3.37
N ILE A 219 6.09 -5.87 -4.37
CA ILE A 219 6.55 -5.05 -5.48
C ILE A 219 6.04 -3.62 -5.27
N LYS A 220 6.92 -2.64 -5.25
CA LYS A 220 6.50 -1.24 -5.34
C LYS A 220 6.44 -0.80 -6.79
N ILE A 221 5.44 0.00 -7.10
CA ILE A 221 5.33 0.73 -8.35
C ILE A 221 5.02 2.19 -8.06
N THR A 222 5.72 3.09 -8.71
CA THR A 222 5.41 4.53 -8.69
C THR A 222 5.34 5.07 -10.12
N GLY A 223 4.56 6.13 -10.29
CA GLY A 223 4.38 6.78 -11.57
C GLY A 223 3.47 8.01 -11.49
N ARG A 224 3.10 8.55 -12.64
CA ARG A 224 2.24 9.75 -12.76
C ARG A 224 1.12 9.54 -13.77
N VAL A 225 0.02 10.27 -13.57
CA VAL A 225 -1.13 10.32 -14.50
C VAL A 225 -1.11 11.58 -15.35
#